data_806217baecc8507024c76c21ac13d8b9
#
_entry.id   806217baecc8507024c76c21ac13d8b9
#
_cell.length_a   1.000
_cell.length_b   1.000
_cell.length_c   1.000
_cell.angle_alpha   90.00
_cell.angle_beta   90.00
_cell.angle_gamma   90.00
#
_symmetry.space_group_name_H-M   'P 1'
#
loop_
_entity.id
_entity.type
_entity.pdbx_description
1 polymer ?
#
loop_
_entity_poly.entity_id
_entity_poly.type
_entity_poly.pdbx_seq_one_letter_code
_entity_poly.pdbx_strand_id
1 'polypeptide(L)'
;VMDNCGLQPYHKTRYPHEFSGGQRQRICIARALALNPEFVVCDEPVSALDVSIQAQIINLLKELQEKYNLTYLFISHDLSVVEHISDHVGVMYLGNLVEYGETQDIFDRPLHPYTKALFSAIPIPDPTVRRERIVLQGSIPSPANPPKGCKFHTRCPYATDRCREEAPCQREVEQGHYVVCHLFDE
;
A
#
# COMPACT_ATOMS: atom_id res chain seq x y z
N VAL A 1 25.13 -11.73 -0.57
CA VAL A 1 23.87 -11.01 -0.86
C VAL A 1 23.23 -11.49 -2.17
N MET A 2 23.96 -11.51 -3.32
CA MET A 2 23.40 -11.94 -4.61
C MET A 2 22.78 -13.34 -4.56
N ASP A 3 23.46 -14.32 -3.98
CA ASP A 3 22.97 -15.71 -3.84
C ASP A 3 21.66 -15.76 -3.03
N ASN A 4 21.56 -14.95 -1.97
CA ASN A 4 20.34 -14.85 -1.15
C ASN A 4 19.14 -14.24 -1.91
N CYS A 5 19.40 -13.50 -3.00
CA CYS A 5 18.36 -12.98 -3.89
C CYS A 5 18.10 -13.91 -5.09
N GLY A 6 18.65 -15.13 -5.10
CA GLY A 6 18.48 -16.11 -6.18
C GLY A 6 19.22 -15.74 -7.48
N LEU A 7 20.29 -14.94 -7.38
CA LEU A 7 21.11 -14.54 -8.51
C LEU A 7 22.33 -15.46 -8.61
N GLN A 8 22.65 -15.90 -9.82
CA GLN A 8 23.79 -16.79 -10.10
C GLN A 8 25.10 -16.00 -10.21
N PRO A 9 26.26 -16.61 -9.92
CA PRO A 9 27.56 -15.93 -9.98
C PRO A 9 27.88 -15.28 -11.33
N TYR A 10 27.45 -15.87 -12.43
CA TYR A 10 27.69 -15.35 -13.78
C TYR A 10 26.88 -14.08 -14.10
N HIS A 11 25.87 -13.73 -13.29
CA HIS A 11 25.14 -12.48 -13.43
C HIS A 11 25.99 -11.23 -13.16
N LYS A 12 27.14 -11.38 -12.46
CA LYS A 12 28.03 -10.25 -12.13
C LYS A 12 28.65 -9.55 -13.35
N THR A 13 28.75 -10.26 -14.47
CA THR A 13 29.38 -9.76 -15.70
C THR A 13 28.42 -9.34 -16.79
N ARG A 14 27.11 -9.44 -16.51
CA ARG A 14 26.06 -9.08 -17.46
C ARG A 14 25.63 -7.63 -17.36
N TYR A 15 25.15 -7.10 -18.47
CA TYR A 15 24.57 -5.76 -18.54
C TYR A 15 23.06 -5.77 -18.18
N PRO A 16 22.50 -4.63 -17.69
CA PRO A 16 21.10 -4.57 -17.27
C PRO A 16 20.06 -5.00 -18.32
N HIS A 17 20.31 -4.77 -19.59
CA HIS A 17 19.42 -5.15 -20.70
C HIS A 17 19.38 -6.66 -20.97
N GLU A 18 20.33 -7.42 -20.42
CA GLU A 18 20.40 -8.89 -20.57
C GLU A 18 19.58 -9.64 -19.51
N PHE A 19 18.90 -8.91 -18.61
CA PHE A 19 18.11 -9.47 -17.53
C PHE A 19 16.60 -9.32 -17.78
N SER A 20 15.84 -10.34 -17.36
CA SER A 20 14.38 -10.24 -17.27
C SER A 20 13.94 -9.21 -16.22
N GLY A 21 12.64 -8.79 -16.25
CA GLY A 21 12.08 -7.88 -15.25
C GLY A 21 12.30 -8.36 -13.81
N GLY A 22 11.96 -9.62 -13.53
CA GLY A 22 12.14 -10.22 -12.22
C GLY A 22 13.62 -10.33 -11.79
N GLN A 23 14.54 -10.61 -12.72
CA GLN A 23 15.97 -10.61 -12.43
C GLN A 23 16.50 -9.21 -12.11
N ARG A 24 16.06 -8.18 -12.85
CA ARG A 24 16.40 -6.78 -12.52
C ARG A 24 15.90 -6.41 -11.14
N GLN A 25 14.68 -6.82 -10.76
CA GLN A 25 14.14 -6.57 -9.43
C GLN A 25 14.99 -7.26 -8.33
N ARG A 26 15.38 -8.50 -8.53
CA ARG A 26 16.30 -9.22 -7.61
C ARG A 26 17.65 -8.51 -7.46
N ILE A 27 18.18 -7.91 -8.53
CA ILE A 27 19.40 -7.10 -8.49
C ILE A 27 19.18 -5.83 -7.68
N CYS A 28 18.02 -5.14 -7.84
CA CYS A 28 17.68 -3.95 -7.04
C CYS A 28 17.58 -4.29 -5.55
N ILE A 29 16.96 -5.41 -5.20
CA ILE A 29 16.88 -5.91 -3.81
C ILE A 29 18.30 -6.22 -3.28
N ALA A 30 19.11 -6.96 -4.03
CA ALA A 30 20.47 -7.28 -3.64
C ALA A 30 21.33 -6.02 -3.42
N ARG A 31 21.12 -4.98 -4.23
CA ARG A 31 21.79 -3.69 -4.08
C ARG A 31 21.36 -2.96 -2.81
N ALA A 32 20.06 -2.94 -2.49
CA ALA A 32 19.57 -2.34 -1.27
C ALA A 32 20.15 -3.02 -0.01
N LEU A 33 20.30 -4.34 -0.05
CA LEU A 33 20.83 -5.14 1.07
C LEU A 33 22.35 -5.16 1.18
N ALA A 34 23.08 -4.59 0.23
CA ALA A 34 24.55 -4.64 0.20
C ALA A 34 25.24 -3.97 1.41
N LEU A 35 24.56 -3.01 2.05
CA LEU A 35 25.04 -2.27 3.23
C LEU A 35 24.48 -2.80 4.55
N ASN A 36 23.83 -3.97 4.54
CA ASN A 36 23.19 -4.56 5.72
C ASN A 36 22.26 -3.58 6.46
N PRO A 37 21.24 -2.99 5.79
CA PRO A 37 20.33 -2.06 6.43
C PRO A 37 19.43 -2.78 7.44
N GLU A 38 18.89 -2.02 8.40
CA GLU A 38 17.82 -2.46 9.30
C GLU A 38 16.43 -2.09 8.73
N PHE A 39 16.39 -1.04 7.89
CA PHE A 39 15.17 -0.48 7.31
C PHE A 39 15.32 -0.32 5.79
N VAL A 40 14.31 -0.78 5.03
CA VAL A 40 14.29 -0.70 3.57
C VAL A 40 12.97 -0.12 3.09
N VAL A 41 13.03 0.87 2.21
CA VAL A 41 11.86 1.41 1.50
C VAL A 41 11.69 0.64 0.18
N CYS A 42 10.53 0.00 0.04
CA CYS A 42 10.10 -0.71 -1.15
C CYS A 42 9.02 0.11 -1.87
N ASP A 43 9.44 0.96 -2.81
CA ASP A 43 8.54 1.82 -3.58
C ASP A 43 8.10 1.10 -4.86
N GLU A 44 6.85 0.65 -4.88
CA GLU A 44 6.22 -0.14 -5.95
C GLU A 44 7.09 -1.30 -6.49
N PRO A 45 7.63 -2.17 -5.62
CA PRO A 45 8.67 -3.12 -6.01
C PRO A 45 8.20 -4.21 -6.98
N VAL A 46 6.90 -4.33 -7.22
CA VAL A 46 6.33 -5.39 -8.07
C VAL A 46 5.39 -4.88 -9.16
N SER A 47 5.17 -3.57 -9.29
CA SER A 47 4.16 -2.96 -10.16
C SER A 47 4.36 -3.25 -11.66
N ALA A 48 5.60 -3.47 -12.11
CA ALA A 48 5.95 -3.72 -13.51
C ALA A 48 6.17 -5.21 -13.84
N LEU A 49 5.76 -6.12 -12.96
CA LEU A 49 5.98 -7.56 -13.09
C LEU A 49 4.65 -8.28 -13.35
N ASP A 50 4.71 -9.44 -14.03
CA ASP A 50 3.57 -10.35 -14.11
C ASP A 50 3.27 -11.00 -12.75
N VAL A 51 2.03 -11.45 -12.56
CA VAL A 51 1.50 -11.98 -11.29
C VAL A 51 2.36 -13.11 -10.71
N SER A 52 2.88 -13.98 -11.57
CA SER A 52 3.69 -15.13 -11.17
C SER A 52 5.05 -14.67 -10.60
N ILE A 53 5.68 -13.69 -11.24
CA ILE A 53 6.94 -13.11 -10.80
C ILE A 53 6.73 -12.21 -9.58
N GLN A 54 5.61 -11.46 -9.50
CA GLN A 54 5.24 -10.71 -8.30
C GLN A 54 5.24 -11.60 -7.06
N ALA A 55 4.54 -12.74 -7.11
CA ALA A 55 4.48 -13.70 -5.99
C ALA A 55 5.88 -14.18 -5.57
N GLN A 56 6.76 -14.45 -6.53
CA GLN A 56 8.15 -14.86 -6.24
C GLN A 56 8.96 -13.75 -5.55
N ILE A 57 8.77 -12.48 -5.96
CA ILE A 57 9.47 -11.35 -5.33
C ILE A 57 8.94 -11.08 -3.92
N ILE A 58 7.62 -11.18 -3.71
CA ILE A 58 7.02 -11.02 -2.38
C ILE A 58 7.52 -12.11 -1.40
N ASN A 59 7.55 -13.36 -1.84
CA ASN A 59 8.10 -14.45 -1.02
C ASN A 59 9.58 -14.21 -0.71
N LEU A 60 10.38 -13.79 -1.69
CA LEU A 60 11.78 -13.45 -1.48
C LEU A 60 11.93 -12.31 -0.44
N LEU A 61 11.11 -11.26 -0.50
CA LEU A 61 11.15 -10.16 0.47
C LEU A 61 10.82 -10.66 1.89
N LYS A 62 9.83 -11.54 2.06
CA LYS A 62 9.53 -12.17 3.36
C LYS A 62 10.67 -13.02 3.88
N GLU A 63 11.26 -13.87 3.06
CA GLU A 63 12.43 -14.67 3.43
C GLU A 63 13.61 -13.81 3.87
N LEU A 64 13.85 -12.70 3.16
CA LEU A 64 14.92 -11.76 3.50
C LEU A 64 14.61 -10.97 4.78
N GLN A 65 13.34 -10.61 5.00
CA GLN A 65 12.88 -9.95 6.22
C GLN A 65 13.17 -10.81 7.45
N GLU A 66 12.75 -12.07 7.42
CA GLU A 66 13.01 -13.02 8.51
C GLU A 66 14.51 -13.26 8.72
N LYS A 67 15.24 -13.50 7.61
CA LYS A 67 16.67 -13.85 7.65
C LYS A 67 17.55 -12.72 8.21
N TYR A 68 17.24 -11.48 7.86
CA TYR A 68 18.04 -10.30 8.21
C TYR A 68 17.38 -9.40 9.25
N ASN A 69 16.21 -9.77 9.77
CA ASN A 69 15.40 -8.98 10.72
C ASN A 69 15.16 -7.56 10.19
N LEU A 70 14.68 -7.46 8.94
CA LEU A 70 14.47 -6.18 8.27
C LEU A 70 13.11 -5.58 8.62
N THR A 71 13.07 -4.26 8.71
CA THR A 71 11.83 -3.49 8.69
C THR A 71 11.59 -2.92 7.31
N TYR A 72 10.38 -3.12 6.74
CA TYR A 72 10.00 -2.57 5.44
C TYR A 72 9.01 -1.42 5.56
N LEU A 73 9.22 -0.36 4.78
CA LEU A 73 8.17 0.54 4.35
C LEU A 73 7.78 0.14 2.93
N PHE A 74 6.65 -0.55 2.79
CA PHE A 74 6.18 -1.08 1.52
C PHE A 74 5.12 -0.16 0.92
N ILE A 75 5.36 0.42 -0.25
CA ILE A 75 4.44 1.30 -0.97
C ILE A 75 3.90 0.52 -2.17
N SER A 76 2.58 0.40 -2.29
CA SER A 76 1.93 -0.29 -3.40
C SER A 76 0.51 0.24 -3.62
N HIS A 77 0.02 0.08 -4.85
CA HIS A 77 -1.38 0.25 -5.20
C HIS A 77 -2.14 -1.09 -5.30
N ASP A 78 -1.45 -2.22 -5.18
CA ASP A 78 -2.06 -3.55 -5.18
C ASP A 78 -2.40 -3.96 -3.73
N LEU A 79 -3.69 -3.89 -3.40
CA LEU A 79 -4.19 -4.15 -2.06
C LEU A 79 -3.99 -5.60 -1.63
N SER A 80 -4.06 -6.56 -2.55
CA SER A 80 -3.84 -7.98 -2.24
C SER A 80 -2.39 -8.25 -1.83
N VAL A 81 -1.45 -7.54 -2.46
CA VAL A 81 -0.04 -7.60 -2.07
C VAL A 81 0.18 -6.97 -0.71
N VAL A 82 -0.42 -5.80 -0.46
CA VAL A 82 -0.33 -5.10 0.84
C VAL A 82 -0.89 -5.98 1.96
N GLU A 83 -2.07 -6.57 1.80
CA GLU A 83 -2.69 -7.48 2.77
C GLU A 83 -1.78 -8.64 3.13
N HIS A 84 -1.04 -9.16 2.13
CA HIS A 84 -0.20 -10.34 2.32
C HIS A 84 1.15 -10.06 3.00
N ILE A 85 1.75 -8.87 2.79
CA ILE A 85 3.12 -8.58 3.25
C ILE A 85 3.19 -7.71 4.50
N SER A 86 2.14 -6.94 4.81
CA SER A 86 2.18 -5.88 5.81
C SER A 86 1.59 -6.31 7.15
N ASP A 87 2.19 -5.89 8.25
CA ASP A 87 1.63 -6.01 9.60
C ASP A 87 0.69 -4.83 9.91
N HIS A 88 1.04 -3.64 9.40
CA HIS A 88 0.26 -2.41 9.55
C HIS A 88 0.06 -1.76 8.19
N VAL A 89 -1.08 -1.11 8.00
CA VAL A 89 -1.44 -0.43 6.75
C VAL A 89 -1.81 1.02 7.02
N GLY A 90 -1.22 1.92 6.22
CA GLY A 90 -1.61 3.32 6.15
C GLY A 90 -2.24 3.64 4.79
N VAL A 91 -3.49 4.09 4.79
CA VAL A 91 -4.19 4.51 3.57
C VAL A 91 -3.99 6.00 3.37
N MET A 92 -3.53 6.38 2.17
CA MET A 92 -3.25 7.78 1.83
C MET A 92 -4.20 8.29 0.75
N TYR A 93 -4.64 9.55 0.89
CA TYR A 93 -5.39 10.28 -0.13
C TYR A 93 -4.85 11.70 -0.30
N LEU A 94 -4.49 12.09 -1.52
CA LEU A 94 -3.87 13.38 -1.85
C LEU A 94 -2.74 13.79 -0.89
N GLY A 95 -1.82 12.86 -0.61
CA GLY A 95 -0.65 13.09 0.24
C GLY A 95 -0.95 13.13 1.75
N ASN A 96 -2.18 12.86 2.18
CA ASN A 96 -2.56 12.79 3.60
C ASN A 96 -2.88 11.36 4.00
N LEU A 97 -2.40 10.95 5.18
CA LEU A 97 -2.79 9.69 5.80
C LEU A 97 -4.24 9.87 6.30
N VAL A 98 -5.15 9.03 5.81
CA VAL A 98 -6.59 9.11 6.16
C VAL A 98 -7.02 8.00 7.11
N GLU A 99 -6.31 6.88 7.11
CA GLU A 99 -6.55 5.76 8.00
C GLU A 99 -5.26 4.98 8.23
N TYR A 100 -5.06 4.43 9.44
CA TYR A 100 -3.90 3.63 9.82
C TYR A 100 -4.28 2.62 10.90
N GLY A 101 -3.80 1.40 10.79
CA GLY A 101 -4.02 0.36 11.78
C GLY A 101 -3.34 -0.96 11.43
N GLU A 102 -3.61 -1.99 12.23
CA GLU A 102 -3.22 -3.35 11.89
C GLU A 102 -3.88 -3.78 10.58
N THR A 103 -3.17 -4.59 9.79
CA THR A 103 -3.65 -5.02 8.48
C THR A 103 -5.03 -5.66 8.56
N GLN A 104 -5.25 -6.56 9.51
CA GLN A 104 -6.52 -7.25 9.69
C GLN A 104 -7.67 -6.27 9.96
N ASP A 105 -7.47 -5.27 10.84
CA ASP A 105 -8.50 -4.28 11.17
C ASP A 105 -8.85 -3.40 9.98
N ILE A 106 -7.84 -2.93 9.24
CA ILE A 106 -8.03 -2.09 8.06
C ILE A 106 -8.81 -2.83 6.96
N PHE A 107 -8.53 -4.13 6.74
CA PHE A 107 -9.20 -4.91 5.69
C PHE A 107 -10.60 -5.39 6.10
N ASP A 108 -10.80 -5.81 7.35
CA ASP A 108 -12.08 -6.33 7.83
C ASP A 108 -13.06 -5.21 8.20
N ARG A 109 -12.56 -4.12 8.78
CA ARG A 109 -13.38 -3.03 9.35
C ARG A 109 -12.88 -1.65 8.96
N PRO A 110 -12.77 -1.33 7.66
CA PRO A 110 -12.34 -0.01 7.22
C PRO A 110 -13.27 1.07 7.75
N LEU A 111 -12.69 2.15 8.30
CA LEU A 111 -13.45 3.26 8.92
C LEU A 111 -13.66 4.40 7.94
N HIS A 112 -12.60 4.88 7.29
CA HIS A 112 -12.68 6.04 6.41
C HIS A 112 -13.50 5.74 5.13
N PRO A 113 -14.41 6.63 4.69
CA PRO A 113 -15.21 6.39 3.49
C PRO A 113 -14.40 6.13 2.22
N TYR A 114 -13.21 6.70 2.09
CA TYR A 114 -12.29 6.41 0.99
C TYR A 114 -11.76 4.98 1.05
N THR A 115 -11.33 4.51 2.23
CA THR A 115 -10.84 3.13 2.43
C THR A 115 -11.94 2.12 2.10
N LYS A 116 -13.18 2.38 2.57
CA LYS A 116 -14.35 1.54 2.23
C LYS A 116 -14.57 1.44 0.73
N ALA A 117 -14.52 2.58 0.02
CA ALA A 117 -14.69 2.61 -1.43
C ALA A 117 -13.53 1.90 -2.14
N LEU A 118 -12.30 2.09 -1.69
CA LEU A 118 -11.10 1.45 -2.24
C LEU A 118 -11.21 -0.08 -2.13
N PHE A 119 -11.55 -0.59 -0.96
CA PHE A 119 -11.66 -2.04 -0.72
C PHE A 119 -12.91 -2.66 -1.35
N SER A 120 -14.00 -1.89 -1.54
CA SER A 120 -15.17 -2.37 -2.28
C SER A 120 -14.86 -2.67 -3.76
N ALA A 121 -13.76 -2.15 -4.28
CA ALA A 121 -13.33 -2.35 -5.65
C ALA A 121 -12.41 -3.58 -5.84
N ILE A 122 -11.96 -4.23 -4.76
CA ILE A 122 -11.14 -5.45 -4.83
C ILE A 122 -11.98 -6.58 -5.43
N PRO A 123 -11.53 -7.22 -6.53
CA PRO A 123 -12.21 -8.37 -7.10
C PRO A 123 -12.21 -9.55 -6.12
N ILE A 124 -13.38 -10.15 -5.90
CA ILE A 124 -13.49 -11.40 -5.14
C ILE A 124 -13.39 -12.56 -6.14
N PRO A 125 -12.52 -13.56 -5.90
CA PRO A 125 -12.37 -14.70 -6.81
C PRO A 125 -13.62 -15.61 -6.87
N ASP A 126 -14.57 -15.44 -5.96
CA ASP A 126 -15.82 -16.22 -5.90
C ASP A 126 -16.93 -15.53 -6.71
N PRO A 127 -17.39 -16.12 -7.84
CA PRO A 127 -18.44 -15.54 -8.68
C PRO A 127 -19.83 -15.55 -8.02
N THR A 128 -20.01 -16.27 -6.92
CA THR A 128 -21.29 -16.35 -6.18
C THR A 128 -21.45 -15.17 -5.20
N VAL A 129 -20.36 -14.55 -4.78
CA VAL A 129 -20.36 -13.41 -3.87
C VAL A 129 -20.50 -12.10 -4.64
N ARG A 130 -21.64 -11.41 -4.47
CA ARG A 130 -21.84 -10.07 -5.00
C ARG A 130 -21.49 -9.04 -3.93
N ARG A 131 -20.35 -8.33 -4.11
CA ARG A 131 -20.06 -7.11 -3.32
C ARG A 131 -20.68 -5.90 -4.02
N GLU A 132 -21.41 -5.08 -3.27
CA GLU A 132 -21.83 -3.76 -3.76
C GLU A 132 -20.60 -2.85 -3.84
N ARG A 133 -20.21 -2.51 -5.08
CA ARG A 133 -19.11 -1.59 -5.31
C ARG A 133 -19.54 -0.16 -4.98
N ILE A 134 -18.81 0.51 -4.10
CA ILE A 134 -19.01 1.92 -3.80
C ILE A 134 -18.40 2.76 -4.93
N VAL A 135 -19.23 3.36 -5.75
CA VAL A 135 -18.79 4.21 -6.86
C VAL A 135 -18.64 5.65 -6.36
N LEU A 136 -17.39 6.10 -6.27
CA LEU A 136 -17.08 7.49 -5.91
C LEU A 136 -17.41 8.42 -7.09
N GLN A 137 -18.20 9.46 -6.82
CA GLN A 137 -18.55 10.47 -7.80
C GLN A 137 -17.44 11.55 -7.92
N GLY A 138 -17.40 12.22 -9.08
CA GLY A 138 -16.47 13.30 -9.34
C GLY A 138 -15.05 12.85 -9.71
N SER A 139 -14.24 13.82 -10.15
CA SER A 139 -12.83 13.62 -10.47
C SER A 139 -11.92 13.74 -9.24
N ILE A 140 -10.74 13.14 -9.31
CA ILE A 140 -9.72 13.33 -8.28
C ILE A 140 -9.20 14.78 -8.38
N PRO A 141 -9.26 15.57 -7.30
CA PRO A 141 -8.72 16.92 -7.30
C PRO A 141 -7.20 16.94 -7.54
N SER A 142 -6.70 18.04 -8.09
CA SER A 142 -5.27 18.17 -8.32
C SER A 142 -4.49 18.25 -6.99
N PRO A 143 -3.41 17.46 -6.83
CA PRO A 143 -2.53 17.55 -5.67
C PRO A 143 -1.86 18.93 -5.53
N ALA A 144 -1.69 19.67 -6.64
CA ALA A 144 -1.09 21.01 -6.63
C ALA A 144 -2.05 22.09 -6.07
N ASN A 145 -3.36 21.84 -6.11
CA ASN A 145 -4.38 22.71 -5.53
C ASN A 145 -5.44 21.85 -4.81
N PRO A 146 -5.08 21.30 -3.64
CA PRO A 146 -5.98 20.39 -2.93
C PRO A 146 -7.16 21.17 -2.32
N PRO A 147 -8.34 20.55 -2.16
CA PRO A 147 -9.48 21.17 -1.53
C PRO A 147 -9.18 21.64 -0.10
N LYS A 148 -9.84 22.70 0.35
CA LYS A 148 -9.82 23.12 1.76
C LYS A 148 -10.51 22.08 2.64
N GLY A 149 -10.27 22.11 3.94
CA GLY A 149 -10.87 21.19 4.88
C GLY A 149 -10.44 19.74 4.65
N CYS A 150 -11.38 18.82 4.78
CA CYS A 150 -11.15 17.41 4.48
C CYS A 150 -10.84 17.22 2.99
N LYS A 151 -9.68 16.66 2.64
CA LYS A 151 -9.24 16.50 1.25
C LYS A 151 -10.15 15.58 0.42
N PHE A 152 -10.90 14.71 1.08
CA PHE A 152 -11.81 13.77 0.43
C PHE A 152 -13.26 14.29 0.29
N HIS A 153 -13.61 15.46 0.87
CA HIS A 153 -15.01 15.93 0.93
C HIS A 153 -15.69 16.04 -0.44
N THR A 154 -14.95 16.38 -1.50
CA THR A 154 -15.49 16.53 -2.86
C THR A 154 -16.02 15.22 -3.46
N ARG A 155 -15.61 14.07 -2.91
CA ARG A 155 -15.99 12.74 -3.37
C ARG A 155 -16.64 11.89 -2.28
N CYS A 156 -16.74 12.43 -1.07
CA CYS A 156 -17.30 11.72 0.09
C CYS A 156 -18.82 11.76 0.06
N PRO A 157 -19.52 10.60 0.10
CA PRO A 157 -20.98 10.57 0.15
C PRO A 157 -21.56 11.09 1.48
N TYR A 158 -20.73 11.23 2.52
CA TYR A 158 -21.08 11.70 3.86
C TYR A 158 -20.56 13.10 4.16
N ALA A 159 -20.13 13.85 3.14
CA ALA A 159 -19.56 15.18 3.33
C ALA A 159 -20.58 16.16 3.93
N THR A 160 -20.18 16.85 4.98
CA THR A 160 -20.92 17.95 5.63
C THR A 160 -20.25 19.30 5.31
N ASP A 161 -20.91 20.41 5.69
CA ASP A 161 -20.31 21.76 5.54
C ASP A 161 -19.03 21.87 6.35
N ARG A 162 -18.97 21.27 7.55
CA ARG A 162 -17.74 21.21 8.34
C ARG A 162 -16.58 20.57 7.59
N CYS A 163 -16.84 19.50 6.82
CA CYS A 163 -15.80 18.86 6.00
C CYS A 163 -15.24 19.78 4.91
N ARG A 164 -15.97 20.81 4.49
CA ARG A 164 -15.52 21.79 3.47
C ARG A 164 -14.64 22.86 4.07
N GLU A 165 -14.86 23.21 5.33
CA GLU A 165 -14.22 24.32 6.00
C GLU A 165 -13.05 23.91 6.88
N GLU A 166 -13.19 22.77 7.60
CA GLU A 166 -12.23 22.30 8.59
C GLU A 166 -11.57 20.98 8.15
N ALA A 167 -10.28 20.87 8.39
CA ALA A 167 -9.55 19.61 8.24
C ALA A 167 -9.81 18.73 9.46
N PRO A 168 -10.21 17.45 9.29
CA PRO A 168 -10.37 16.53 10.41
C PRO A 168 -9.04 16.23 11.08
N CYS A 169 -9.08 16.03 12.41
CA CYS A 169 -7.93 15.55 13.18
C CYS A 169 -7.88 14.02 13.17
N GLN A 170 -6.68 13.48 13.40
CA GLN A 170 -6.52 12.04 13.63
C GLN A 170 -7.14 11.65 14.96
N ARG A 171 -7.93 10.57 14.94
CA ARG A 171 -8.56 9.96 16.12
C ARG A 171 -8.22 8.50 16.19
N GLU A 172 -7.95 8.01 17.38
CA GLU A 172 -7.91 6.59 17.69
C GLU A 172 -9.34 6.14 18.01
N VAL A 173 -9.92 5.31 17.15
CA VAL A 173 -11.32 4.83 17.30
C VAL A 173 -11.34 3.51 18.05
N GLU A 174 -10.39 2.65 17.78
CA GLU A 174 -10.13 1.41 18.48
C GLU A 174 -8.62 1.33 18.77
N GLN A 175 -8.19 0.52 19.70
CA GLN A 175 -6.78 0.40 20.09
C GLN A 175 -5.90 0.13 18.85
N GLY A 176 -5.01 1.06 18.52
CA GLY A 176 -4.12 0.97 17.36
C GLY A 176 -4.77 1.30 16.01
N HIS A 177 -6.08 1.58 15.95
CA HIS A 177 -6.79 1.92 14.71
C HIS A 177 -7.15 3.41 14.68
N TYR A 178 -6.52 4.14 13.79
CA TYR A 178 -6.59 5.59 13.66
C TYR A 178 -7.30 6.00 12.36
N VAL A 179 -8.14 7.02 12.44
CA VAL A 179 -8.85 7.59 11.28
C VAL A 179 -8.81 9.11 11.32
N VAL A 180 -8.78 9.74 10.14
CA VAL A 180 -8.81 11.20 9.95
C VAL A 180 -10.13 11.54 9.26
N CYS A 181 -11.22 11.62 10.04
CA CYS A 181 -12.58 11.82 9.51
C CYS A 181 -13.52 12.40 10.56
N HIS A 182 -14.27 13.45 10.21
CA HIS A 182 -15.26 14.07 11.11
C HIS A 182 -16.43 13.16 11.53
N LEU A 183 -16.63 12.02 10.85
CA LEU A 183 -17.62 11.02 11.28
C LEU A 183 -17.30 10.38 12.64
N PHE A 184 -16.06 10.57 13.13
CA PHE A 184 -15.55 9.98 14.37
C PHE A 184 -15.12 11.04 15.39
N ASP A 185 -15.64 12.26 15.29
CA ASP A 185 -15.29 13.40 16.16
C ASP A 185 -16.13 13.45 17.45
N GLU A 186 -16.75 12.34 17.89
CA GLU A 186 -17.44 12.27 19.19
C GLU A 186 -16.50 12.21 20.37
#